data_32f5b7af06b383c5189522e5f12ff6d2
#
_entry.id   32f5b7af06b383c5189522e5f12ff6d2
#
_cell.length_a   1.000
_cell.length_b   1.000
_cell.length_c   1.000
_cell.angle_alpha   90.00
_cell.angle_beta   90.00
_cell.angle_gamma   90.00
#
_symmetry.space_group_name_H-M   'P 1'
#
loop_
_entity.id
_entity.type
_entity.pdbx_description
1 polymer ?
#
loop_
_entity_poly.entity_id
_entity_poly.type
_entity_poly.pdbx_seq_one_letter_code
_entity_poly.pdbx_strand_id
1 'polypeptide(L)'
;FLMAYNVGMFIKIYIPLIIMGLYITSIIIEYFKRKKFYNNLLNMLEELDEKYLITEIIKTPNFLEGQIFKNSLEQIDKSMLENVNKYKYMTEDYKEYIELWIHEIKIPISASKMVIENNKNAITKSIDEELDKVENYIEQALFYARSNTVEKDYYIRKVVLKEIVNESIKKNKSSLIQEKIS
;
A
#
# COMPACT_ATOMS: atom_id res chain seq x y z
N PHE A 1 33.77 -55.78 0.80
CA PHE A 1 32.84 -56.94 1.00
C PHE A 1 32.89 -57.85 -0.23
N LEU A 2 32.72 -57.34 -1.47
CA LEU A 2 32.75 -58.12 -2.74
C LEU A 2 34.14 -58.68 -3.09
N MET A 3 35.22 -58.16 -2.52
CA MET A 3 36.56 -58.69 -2.72
C MET A 3 36.89 -59.92 -1.85
N ALA A 4 36.17 -60.12 -0.74
CA ALA A 4 36.42 -61.25 0.19
C ALA A 4 35.76 -62.56 -0.29
N TYR A 5 34.78 -62.46 -1.21
CA TYR A 5 34.11 -63.61 -1.83
C TYR A 5 34.65 -63.83 -3.24
N ASN A 6 34.85 -65.09 -3.62
CA ASN A 6 35.39 -65.48 -4.93
C ASN A 6 34.31 -65.32 -6.06
N VAL A 7 33.75 -64.12 -6.17
CA VAL A 7 32.69 -63.75 -7.12
C VAL A 7 33.32 -63.42 -8.44
N GLY A 8 32.72 -63.92 -9.53
CA GLY A 8 33.24 -63.72 -10.88
C GLY A 8 33.48 -62.26 -11.23
N MET A 9 34.56 -61.98 -11.95
CA MET A 9 35.05 -60.60 -12.30
C MET A 9 33.95 -59.70 -12.87
N PHE A 10 33.03 -60.24 -13.66
CA PHE A 10 31.87 -59.54 -14.26
C PHE A 10 30.92 -58.94 -13.22
N ILE A 11 30.64 -59.64 -12.12
CA ILE A 11 29.72 -59.19 -11.07
C ILE A 11 30.33 -57.99 -10.32
N LYS A 12 31.66 -58.01 -10.09
CA LYS A 12 32.39 -56.94 -9.42
C LYS A 12 32.34 -55.62 -10.17
N ILE A 13 32.20 -55.66 -11.50
CA ILE A 13 32.10 -54.47 -12.37
C ILE A 13 30.63 -54.04 -12.57
N TYR A 14 29.72 -55.02 -12.81
CA TYR A 14 28.32 -54.71 -13.12
C TYR A 14 27.55 -54.10 -11.96
N ILE A 15 27.74 -54.56 -10.71
CA ILE A 15 27.01 -54.02 -9.57
C ILE A 15 27.33 -52.56 -9.31
N PRO A 16 28.59 -52.08 -9.25
CA PRO A 16 28.89 -50.68 -9.12
C PRO A 16 28.38 -49.82 -10.26
N LEU A 17 28.40 -50.33 -11.51
CA LEU A 17 27.90 -49.63 -12.67
C LEU A 17 26.37 -49.42 -12.62
N ILE A 18 25.62 -50.41 -12.18
CA ILE A 18 24.16 -50.29 -11.97
C ILE A 18 23.87 -49.29 -10.88
N ILE A 19 24.56 -49.35 -9.75
CA ILE A 19 24.38 -48.42 -8.61
C ILE A 19 24.69 -46.98 -9.07
N MET A 20 25.77 -46.79 -9.84
CA MET A 20 26.12 -45.49 -10.39
C MET A 20 25.04 -44.97 -11.35
N GLY A 21 24.49 -45.82 -12.20
CA GLY A 21 23.37 -45.50 -13.10
C GLY A 21 22.13 -45.08 -12.36
N LEU A 22 21.74 -45.79 -11.32
CA LEU A 22 20.59 -45.45 -10.45
C LEU A 22 20.81 -44.12 -9.70
N TYR A 23 22.04 -43.88 -9.24
CA TYR A 23 22.38 -42.63 -8.56
C TYR A 23 22.29 -41.44 -9.53
N ILE A 24 22.82 -41.55 -10.72
CA ILE A 24 22.75 -40.50 -11.75
C ILE A 24 21.29 -40.21 -12.12
N THR A 25 20.47 -41.23 -12.34
CA THR A 25 19.05 -41.06 -12.66
C THR A 25 18.28 -40.36 -11.53
N SER A 26 18.58 -40.68 -10.27
CA SER A 26 17.99 -39.99 -9.10
C SER A 26 18.33 -38.50 -9.10
N ILE A 27 19.57 -38.13 -9.31
CA ILE A 27 20.02 -36.73 -9.39
C ILE A 27 19.29 -36.00 -10.52
N ILE A 28 19.18 -36.61 -11.68
CA ILE A 28 18.48 -36.01 -12.85
C ILE A 28 17.02 -35.74 -12.52
N ILE A 29 16.33 -36.71 -11.92
CA ILE A 29 14.92 -36.57 -11.52
C ILE A 29 14.75 -35.42 -10.50
N GLU A 30 15.61 -35.36 -9.49
CA GLU A 30 15.57 -34.25 -8.52
C GLU A 30 15.82 -32.90 -9.18
N TYR A 31 16.79 -32.80 -10.06
CA TYR A 31 17.09 -31.57 -10.80
C TYR A 31 15.87 -31.08 -11.58
N PHE A 32 15.19 -31.96 -12.33
CA PHE A 32 14.00 -31.58 -13.11
C PHE A 32 12.82 -31.17 -12.20
N LYS A 33 12.63 -31.83 -11.06
CA LYS A 33 11.59 -31.45 -10.07
C LYS A 33 11.84 -30.04 -9.54
N ARG A 34 13.08 -29.74 -9.13
CA ARG A 34 13.47 -28.41 -8.61
C ARG A 34 13.34 -27.34 -9.70
N LYS A 35 13.85 -27.60 -10.89
CA LYS A 35 13.74 -26.69 -12.03
C LYS A 35 12.28 -26.36 -12.37
N LYS A 36 11.40 -27.37 -12.38
CA LYS A 36 9.97 -27.17 -12.64
C LYS A 36 9.31 -26.28 -11.59
N PHE A 37 9.66 -26.46 -10.32
CA PHE A 37 9.12 -25.63 -9.23
C PHE A 37 9.53 -24.16 -9.39
N TYR A 38 10.81 -23.87 -9.58
CA TYR A 38 11.29 -22.49 -9.71
C TYR A 38 10.81 -21.82 -11.00
N ASN A 39 10.74 -22.54 -12.11
CA ASN A 39 10.17 -21.99 -13.34
C ASN A 39 8.67 -21.65 -13.18
N ASN A 40 7.90 -22.51 -12.53
CA ASN A 40 6.49 -22.23 -12.24
C ASN A 40 6.34 -20.99 -11.33
N LEU A 41 7.20 -20.86 -10.32
CA LEU A 41 7.21 -19.71 -9.44
C LEU A 41 7.48 -18.41 -10.21
N LEU A 42 8.49 -18.41 -11.08
CA LEU A 42 8.82 -17.24 -11.90
C LEU A 42 7.68 -16.86 -12.85
N ASN A 43 7.09 -17.84 -13.52
CA ASN A 43 5.95 -17.59 -14.41
C ASN A 43 4.75 -17.01 -13.64
N MET A 44 4.42 -17.56 -12.46
CA MET A 44 3.36 -17.02 -11.62
C MET A 44 3.65 -15.56 -11.18
N LEU A 45 4.91 -15.25 -10.86
CA LEU A 45 5.31 -13.88 -10.50
C LEU A 45 5.22 -12.89 -11.67
N GLU A 46 5.41 -13.36 -12.90
CA GLU A 46 5.25 -12.53 -14.11
C GLU A 46 3.77 -12.26 -14.42
N GLU A 47 2.90 -13.27 -14.23
CA GLU A 47 1.46 -13.17 -14.51
C GLU A 47 0.66 -12.40 -13.45
N LEU A 48 1.16 -12.31 -12.21
CA LEU A 48 0.48 -11.63 -11.12
C LEU A 48 0.69 -10.11 -11.19
N ASP A 49 -0.41 -9.36 -11.21
CA ASP A 49 -0.40 -7.90 -11.03
C ASP A 49 0.09 -7.55 -9.62
N GLU A 50 -0.43 -8.25 -8.60
CA GLU A 50 -0.09 -8.09 -7.19
C GLU A 50 0.83 -9.21 -6.71
N LYS A 51 2.12 -8.98 -6.79
CA LYS A 51 3.16 -10.00 -6.57
C LYS A 51 3.23 -10.57 -5.15
N TYR A 52 2.70 -9.86 -4.16
CA TYR A 52 2.63 -10.36 -2.79
C TYR A 52 1.67 -11.55 -2.63
N LEU A 53 0.67 -11.70 -3.53
CA LEU A 53 -0.24 -12.85 -3.50
C LEU A 53 0.41 -14.19 -3.85
N ILE A 54 1.68 -14.19 -4.25
CA ILE A 54 2.41 -15.41 -4.59
C ILE A 54 2.45 -16.42 -3.44
N THR A 55 2.49 -15.94 -2.20
CA THR A 55 2.53 -16.77 -1.00
C THR A 55 1.28 -17.63 -0.82
N GLU A 56 0.11 -17.14 -1.27
CA GLU A 56 -1.16 -17.86 -1.20
C GLU A 56 -1.30 -18.91 -2.32
N ILE A 57 -0.71 -18.65 -3.49
CA ILE A 57 -0.89 -19.46 -4.69
C ILE A 57 0.16 -20.56 -4.80
N ILE A 58 1.36 -20.34 -4.26
CA ILE A 58 2.47 -21.27 -4.38
C ILE A 58 2.21 -22.58 -3.65
N LYS A 59 2.24 -23.69 -4.40
CA LYS A 59 2.08 -25.03 -3.82
C LYS A 59 3.31 -25.41 -3.01
N THR A 60 3.08 -26.10 -1.88
CA THR A 60 4.17 -26.61 -1.04
C THR A 60 4.98 -27.67 -1.80
N PRO A 61 6.28 -27.45 -2.01
CA PRO A 61 7.13 -28.39 -2.72
C PRO A 61 7.51 -29.59 -1.82
N ASN A 62 7.85 -30.72 -2.48
CA ASN A 62 8.20 -31.98 -1.79
C ASN A 62 9.72 -32.10 -1.51
N PHE A 63 10.45 -31.00 -1.51
CA PHE A 63 11.89 -30.95 -1.21
C PHE A 63 12.20 -29.85 -0.21
N LEU A 64 13.21 -30.10 0.63
CA LEU A 64 13.49 -29.30 1.83
C LEU A 64 13.74 -27.81 1.52
N GLU A 65 14.59 -27.51 0.54
CA GLU A 65 14.96 -26.14 0.22
C GLU A 65 13.76 -25.33 -0.28
N GLY A 66 12.86 -25.97 -1.05
CA GLY A 66 11.64 -25.32 -1.49
C GLY A 66 10.67 -25.06 -0.33
N GLN A 67 10.57 -25.95 0.64
CA GLN A 67 9.77 -25.75 1.85
C GLN A 67 10.33 -24.60 2.69
N ILE A 68 11.64 -24.58 2.91
CA ILE A 68 12.31 -23.48 3.61
C ILE A 68 12.04 -22.15 2.90
N PHE A 69 12.19 -22.13 1.59
CA PHE A 69 11.94 -20.94 0.77
C PHE A 69 10.49 -20.45 0.91
N LYS A 70 9.50 -21.35 0.78
CA LYS A 70 8.09 -21.01 0.95
C LYS A 70 7.81 -20.45 2.36
N ASN A 71 8.27 -21.15 3.39
CA ASN A 71 8.07 -20.72 4.77
C ASN A 71 8.72 -19.35 5.07
N SER A 72 9.88 -19.08 4.44
CA SER A 72 10.54 -17.79 4.56
C SER A 72 9.74 -16.67 3.88
N LEU A 73 9.17 -16.94 2.70
CA LEU A 73 8.29 -16.00 2.02
C LEU A 73 7.03 -15.71 2.85
N GLU A 74 6.39 -16.73 3.42
CA GLU A 74 5.21 -16.56 4.27
C GLU A 74 5.51 -15.71 5.52
N GLN A 75 6.69 -15.88 6.13
CA GLN A 75 7.11 -15.05 7.27
C GLN A 75 7.36 -13.59 6.86
N ILE A 76 7.99 -13.38 5.71
CA ILE A 76 8.24 -12.04 5.17
C ILE A 76 6.90 -11.35 4.86
N ASP A 77 6.00 -12.05 4.18
CA ASP A 77 4.68 -11.55 3.80
C ASP A 77 3.86 -11.17 5.03
N LYS A 78 3.81 -12.05 6.05
CA LYS A 78 3.16 -11.75 7.32
C LYS A 78 3.72 -10.49 7.97
N SER A 79 5.04 -10.35 8.03
CA SER A 79 5.69 -9.16 8.60
C SER A 79 5.39 -7.90 7.78
N MET A 80 5.36 -8.00 6.45
CA MET A 80 4.94 -6.90 5.57
C MET A 80 3.49 -6.50 5.81
N LEU A 81 2.58 -7.46 5.88
CA LEU A 81 1.16 -7.20 6.12
C LEU A 81 0.93 -6.52 7.48
N GLU A 82 1.62 -6.97 8.54
CA GLU A 82 1.58 -6.33 9.87
C GLU A 82 2.05 -4.86 9.78
N ASN A 83 3.12 -4.58 9.06
CA ASN A 83 3.62 -3.22 8.87
C ASN A 83 2.65 -2.36 8.05
N VAL A 84 2.12 -2.88 6.95
CA VAL A 84 1.12 -2.17 6.12
C VAL A 84 -0.11 -1.82 6.95
N ASN A 85 -0.65 -2.77 7.72
CA ASN A 85 -1.78 -2.52 8.62
C ASN A 85 -1.45 -1.47 9.68
N LYS A 86 -0.26 -1.52 10.27
CA LYS A 86 0.19 -0.50 11.23
C LYS A 86 0.20 0.89 10.60
N TYR A 87 0.75 1.04 9.39
CA TYR A 87 0.75 2.32 8.69
C TYR A 87 -0.66 2.78 8.31
N LYS A 88 -1.54 1.85 7.92
CA LYS A 88 -2.95 2.16 7.65
C LYS A 88 -3.61 2.75 8.90
N TYR A 89 -3.53 2.09 10.04
CA TYR A 89 -4.08 2.60 11.31
C TYR A 89 -3.48 3.95 11.71
N MET A 90 -2.16 4.11 11.62
CA MET A 90 -1.53 5.40 11.92
C MET A 90 -2.03 6.53 11.02
N THR A 91 -2.33 6.24 9.76
CA THR A 91 -2.87 7.23 8.82
C THR A 91 -4.31 7.59 9.15
N GLU A 92 -5.13 6.60 9.56
CA GLU A 92 -6.50 6.80 10.02
C GLU A 92 -6.53 7.64 11.31
N ASP A 93 -5.75 7.27 12.31
CA ASP A 93 -5.62 8.02 13.57
C ASP A 93 -5.17 9.47 13.33
N TYR A 94 -4.19 9.65 12.42
CA TYR A 94 -3.73 10.99 12.06
C TYR A 94 -4.82 11.83 11.41
N LYS A 95 -5.63 11.22 10.53
CA LYS A 95 -6.77 11.89 9.90
C LYS A 95 -7.81 12.33 10.94
N GLU A 96 -8.20 11.42 11.83
CA GLU A 96 -9.16 11.74 12.91
C GLU A 96 -8.63 12.86 13.80
N TYR A 97 -7.34 12.82 14.15
CA TYR A 97 -6.69 13.87 14.92
C TYR A 97 -6.75 15.24 14.20
N ILE A 98 -6.46 15.29 12.92
CA ILE A 98 -6.53 16.53 12.12
C ILE A 98 -7.97 17.04 12.03
N GLU A 99 -8.96 16.18 11.85
CA GLU A 99 -10.37 16.57 11.79
C GLU A 99 -10.82 17.17 13.13
N LEU A 100 -10.46 16.56 14.26
CA LEU A 100 -10.74 17.08 15.61
C LEU A 100 -10.05 18.42 15.83
N TRP A 101 -8.77 18.53 15.53
CA TRP A 101 -8.00 19.73 15.67
C TRP A 101 -8.57 20.91 14.87
N ILE A 102 -9.00 20.66 13.63
CA ILE A 102 -9.67 21.67 12.80
C ILE A 102 -10.97 22.12 13.41
N HIS A 103 -11.76 21.20 13.97
CA HIS A 103 -12.99 21.55 14.65
C HIS A 103 -12.74 22.46 15.85
N GLU A 104 -11.75 22.14 16.66
CA GLU A 104 -11.36 22.93 17.84
C GLU A 104 -10.84 24.34 17.47
N ILE A 105 -10.12 24.48 16.36
CA ILE A 105 -9.65 25.79 15.89
C ILE A 105 -10.79 26.65 15.31
N LYS A 106 -11.77 26.05 14.65
CA LYS A 106 -12.92 26.79 14.11
C LYS A 106 -13.74 27.49 15.19
N ILE A 107 -13.77 26.94 16.41
CA ILE A 107 -14.50 27.55 17.54
C ILE A 107 -13.96 28.94 17.91
N PRO A 108 -12.66 29.13 18.25
CA PRO A 108 -12.11 30.43 18.59
C PRO A 108 -12.12 31.41 17.39
N ILE A 109 -11.98 30.93 16.16
CA ILE A 109 -12.12 31.78 14.98
C ILE A 109 -13.53 32.34 14.87
N SER A 110 -14.55 31.50 15.00
CA SER A 110 -15.94 31.92 14.95
C SER A 110 -16.29 32.88 16.09
N ALA A 111 -15.76 32.63 17.30
CA ALA A 111 -15.92 33.55 18.44
C ALA A 111 -15.25 34.92 18.17
N SER A 112 -14.06 34.92 17.57
CA SER A 112 -13.34 36.15 17.20
C SER A 112 -14.12 36.95 16.15
N LYS A 113 -14.66 36.28 15.12
CA LYS A 113 -15.51 36.93 14.11
C LYS A 113 -16.78 37.55 14.73
N MET A 114 -17.41 36.87 15.68
CA MET A 114 -18.58 37.40 16.38
C MET A 114 -18.23 38.69 17.18
N VAL A 115 -17.06 38.77 17.82
CA VAL A 115 -16.57 39.97 18.47
C VAL A 115 -16.33 41.11 17.48
N ILE A 116 -15.75 40.78 16.32
CA ILE A 116 -15.51 41.72 15.21
C ILE A 116 -16.86 42.28 14.67
N GLU A 117 -17.83 41.42 14.47
CA GLU A 117 -19.16 41.84 13.98
C GLU A 117 -19.84 42.85 14.91
N ASN A 118 -19.64 42.69 16.20
CA ASN A 118 -20.19 43.60 17.23
C ASN A 118 -19.39 44.90 17.38
N ASN A 119 -18.15 44.99 16.84
CA ASN A 119 -17.24 46.13 16.97
C ASN A 119 -16.67 46.57 15.63
N LYS A 120 -17.52 46.83 14.64
CA LYS A 120 -17.11 47.18 13.29
C LYS A 120 -16.36 48.50 13.19
N ASN A 121 -15.08 48.45 12.79
CA ASN A 121 -14.24 49.59 12.44
C ASN A 121 -13.20 49.17 11.41
N ALA A 122 -12.36 50.10 10.96
CA ALA A 122 -11.35 49.81 9.93
C ALA A 122 -10.33 48.74 10.37
N ILE A 123 -9.98 48.71 11.66
CA ILE A 123 -9.02 47.77 12.22
C ILE A 123 -9.64 46.36 12.30
N THR A 124 -10.87 46.25 12.83
CA THR A 124 -11.57 44.97 12.94
C THR A 124 -11.89 44.37 11.59
N LYS A 125 -12.14 45.20 10.59
CA LYS A 125 -12.30 44.72 9.19
C LYS A 125 -11.01 44.06 8.64
N SER A 126 -9.88 44.67 8.90
CA SER A 126 -8.58 44.10 8.49
C SER A 126 -8.30 42.79 9.19
N ILE A 127 -8.67 42.64 10.47
CA ILE A 127 -8.53 41.38 11.21
C ILE A 127 -9.46 40.30 10.68
N ASP A 128 -10.69 40.66 10.29
CA ASP A 128 -11.66 39.74 9.70
C ASP A 128 -11.14 39.17 8.38
N GLU A 129 -10.56 40.01 7.53
CA GLU A 129 -9.92 39.59 6.28
C GLU A 129 -8.76 38.60 6.50
N GLU A 130 -7.98 38.74 7.58
CA GLU A 130 -6.92 37.79 7.95
C GLU A 130 -7.51 36.48 8.50
N LEU A 131 -8.58 36.54 9.29
CA LEU A 131 -9.27 35.34 9.78
C LEU A 131 -9.88 34.54 8.63
N ASP A 132 -10.41 35.19 7.61
CA ASP A 132 -10.89 34.52 6.38
C ASP A 132 -9.75 33.74 5.67
N LYS A 133 -8.54 34.29 5.63
CA LYS A 133 -7.37 33.59 5.10
C LYS A 133 -7.01 32.36 5.92
N VAL A 134 -7.04 32.48 7.27
CA VAL A 134 -6.81 31.36 8.20
C VAL A 134 -7.84 30.26 7.99
N GLU A 135 -9.13 30.58 7.88
CA GLU A 135 -10.17 29.61 7.54
C GLU A 135 -9.90 28.88 6.23
N ASN A 136 -9.48 29.61 5.19
CA ASN A 136 -9.12 29.00 3.92
C ASN A 136 -7.94 28.02 4.04
N TYR A 137 -6.90 28.36 4.81
CA TYR A 137 -5.77 27.45 5.04
C TYR A 137 -6.19 26.20 5.83
N ILE A 138 -7.07 26.33 6.79
CA ILE A 138 -7.64 25.22 7.55
C ILE A 138 -8.45 24.28 6.61
N GLU A 139 -9.27 24.85 5.73
CA GLU A 139 -10.02 24.07 4.73
C GLU A 139 -9.10 23.32 3.76
N GLN A 140 -8.00 23.95 3.33
CA GLN A 140 -6.98 23.29 2.50
C GLN A 140 -6.30 22.15 3.23
N ALA A 141 -5.93 22.36 4.51
CA ALA A 141 -5.31 21.30 5.34
C ALA A 141 -6.25 20.11 5.51
N LEU A 142 -7.55 20.35 5.76
CA LEU A 142 -8.57 19.32 5.85
C LEU A 142 -8.72 18.55 4.53
N PHE A 143 -8.78 19.28 3.43
CA PHE A 143 -8.85 18.65 2.10
C PHE A 143 -7.65 17.75 1.85
N TYR A 144 -6.44 18.21 2.20
CA TYR A 144 -5.23 17.43 2.04
C TYR A 144 -5.23 16.17 2.91
N ALA A 145 -5.60 16.30 4.19
CA ALA A 145 -5.69 15.16 5.12
C ALA A 145 -6.68 14.09 4.62
N ARG A 146 -7.83 14.52 4.07
CA ARG A 146 -8.83 13.60 3.49
C ARG A 146 -8.44 13.04 2.13
N SER A 147 -7.63 13.76 1.34
CA SER A 147 -7.29 13.35 -0.02
C SER A 147 -6.30 12.19 -0.08
N ASN A 148 -5.52 11.97 0.96
CA ASN A 148 -4.49 10.93 1.03
C ASN A 148 -5.03 9.55 1.42
N THR A 149 -6.32 9.41 1.77
CA THR A 149 -6.93 8.11 2.00
C THR A 149 -7.35 7.46 0.69
N VAL A 150 -6.83 6.26 0.45
CA VAL A 150 -7.06 5.48 -0.79
C VAL A 150 -8.52 5.06 -0.97
N GLU A 151 -9.26 4.96 0.12
CA GLU A 151 -10.69 4.64 0.14
C GLU A 151 -11.52 5.93 0.02
N LYS A 152 -11.50 6.53 -1.17
CA LYS A 152 -12.45 7.59 -1.47
C LYS A 152 -13.75 6.95 -1.94
N ASP A 153 -14.76 6.98 -1.10
CA ASP A 153 -16.15 6.85 -1.55
C ASP A 153 -16.48 8.05 -2.44
N TYR A 154 -16.13 7.92 -3.71
CA TYR A 154 -16.52 8.92 -4.71
C TYR A 154 -18.01 8.85 -4.90
N TYR A 155 -18.73 9.82 -4.35
CA TYR A 155 -20.15 9.97 -4.61
C TYR A 155 -20.32 10.63 -5.98
N ILE A 156 -20.45 9.81 -7.01
CA ILE A 156 -20.65 10.30 -8.39
C ILE A 156 -22.11 10.70 -8.53
N ARG A 157 -22.37 12.01 -8.64
CA ARG A 157 -23.69 12.55 -8.92
C ARG A 157 -23.67 13.48 -10.15
N LYS A 158 -24.78 13.53 -10.87
CA LYS A 158 -24.96 14.55 -11.92
C LYS A 158 -25.14 15.90 -11.27
N VAL A 159 -24.34 16.86 -11.65
CA VAL A 159 -24.40 18.26 -11.17
C VAL A 159 -24.41 19.21 -12.35
N VAL A 160 -25.08 20.35 -12.16
CA VAL A 160 -25.10 21.42 -13.17
C VAL A 160 -23.83 22.25 -12.98
N LEU A 161 -22.91 22.17 -13.92
CA LEU A 161 -21.60 22.88 -13.85
C LEU A 161 -21.76 24.38 -13.56
N LYS A 162 -22.78 25.02 -14.15
CA LYS A 162 -23.06 26.45 -13.94
C LYS A 162 -23.34 26.79 -12.48
N GLU A 163 -24.02 25.91 -11.74
CA GLU A 163 -24.32 26.14 -10.31
C GLU A 163 -23.04 26.08 -9.47
N ILE A 164 -22.20 25.09 -9.71
CA ILE A 164 -20.91 24.95 -9.01
C ILE A 164 -19.99 26.15 -9.30
N VAL A 165 -19.88 26.56 -10.54
CA VAL A 165 -19.08 27.73 -10.94
C VAL A 165 -19.62 29.00 -10.27
N ASN A 166 -20.93 29.21 -10.28
CA ASN A 166 -21.55 30.38 -9.64
C ASN A 166 -21.34 30.37 -8.10
N GLU A 167 -21.43 29.21 -7.45
CA GLU A 167 -21.18 29.07 -6.03
C GLU A 167 -19.71 29.38 -5.69
N SER A 168 -18.77 28.86 -6.49
CA SER A 168 -17.35 29.15 -6.37
C SER A 168 -17.03 30.63 -6.55
N ILE A 169 -17.62 31.29 -7.55
CA ILE A 169 -17.48 32.73 -7.78
C ILE A 169 -18.05 33.53 -6.58
N LYS A 170 -19.21 33.14 -6.05
CA LYS A 170 -19.80 33.81 -4.88
C LYS A 170 -18.91 33.69 -3.65
N LYS A 171 -18.35 32.47 -3.40
CA LYS A 171 -17.46 32.20 -2.26
C LYS A 171 -16.17 33.05 -2.33
N ASN A 172 -15.63 33.26 -3.53
CA ASN A 172 -14.36 33.98 -3.74
C ASN A 172 -14.55 35.44 -4.26
N LYS A 173 -15.75 35.99 -4.14
CA LYS A 173 -16.10 37.29 -4.73
C LYS A 173 -15.21 38.44 -4.26
N SER A 174 -14.87 38.50 -2.99
CA SER A 174 -14.00 39.53 -2.41
C SER A 174 -12.59 39.46 -2.99
N SER A 175 -12.00 38.28 -3.08
CA SER A 175 -10.66 38.07 -3.66
C SER A 175 -10.64 38.38 -5.15
N LEU A 176 -11.67 37.99 -5.91
CA LEU A 176 -11.77 38.25 -7.34
C LEU A 176 -11.87 39.75 -7.64
N ILE A 177 -12.61 40.52 -6.82
CA ILE A 177 -12.72 41.98 -6.95
C ILE A 177 -11.40 42.66 -6.59
N GLN A 178 -10.72 42.18 -5.56
CA GLN A 178 -9.45 42.74 -5.09
C GLN A 178 -8.33 42.54 -6.13
N GLU A 179 -8.32 41.41 -6.83
CA GLU A 179 -7.36 41.10 -7.90
C GLU A 179 -7.78 41.62 -9.27
N LYS A 180 -8.88 42.39 -9.36
CA LYS A 180 -9.43 42.97 -10.61
C LYS A 180 -9.65 41.91 -11.71
N ILE A 181 -9.98 40.68 -11.35
CA ILE A 181 -10.37 39.65 -12.32
C ILE A 181 -11.85 39.88 -12.67
N SER A 182 -12.07 40.19 -13.92
CA SER A 182 -13.42 40.40 -14.49
C SER A 182 -13.95 39.17 -15.20
#